data_d4f7261441a8b4230dcfa09050dfa32d
#
_entry.id   d4f7261441a8b4230dcfa09050dfa32d
#
_cell.length_a   1.000
_cell.length_b   1.000
_cell.length_c   1.000
_cell.angle_alpha   90.00
_cell.angle_beta   90.00
_cell.angle_gamma   90.00
#
_symmetry.space_group_name_H-M   'P 1'
#
loop_
_entity.id
_entity.type
_entity.pdbx_description
1 polymer ?
#
loop_
_entity_poly.entity_id
_entity_poly.type
_entity_poly.pdbx_seq_one_letter_code
_entity_poly.pdbx_strand_id
1 'polypeptide(L)'
;MNMKRIAVLLSCLLVFAVAHAQHTIPKPTKTQLSWHDMEFYLFMHFGPNTFTDLEWGHGNEKEEVFNPANLDCEQWCRVAKASGAKGIIITAKHHDGFCLWPSKYSKHTVRESKWKNGRGDVLKELSDACRKYGLKFGVYLSPWDRNHPDYGTEKYNDVFVGMMQEVLTRYGPVWEFWWDGANGEGPNGKRQVYDWKRFERTVRQLSPNTIVFSDIGPDTRWCGNEDGIAGKTNWNTLDTAGFTRGAGAPRQDTLNSGNVFGKHWIPAECDVSIRPGWFYHKAEDSKVKTPEQLFDLYIKSVGRGANLLLNVPPDGRGLITEYDSAALVGFSQLRRKNLSNNLFKNASTYHLFHGILKKAPALSDGNYKTTEMISEIIQQSAGVELRLTRNEKINCIVLNEDLLNGQHCSKFKLLLFNSKDELVKEIYGTTIGRKRIITFPAVAVNTIELTIEEQHGSTGITEIEAYLIDEKLMEK
;
A
#
# COMPACT_ATOMS: atom_id res chain seq x y z
N MET A 1 41.31 -53.62 -1.03
CA MET A 1 40.56 -52.49 -0.45
C MET A 1 39.19 -52.99 0.02
N ASN A 2 38.94 -52.97 1.31
CA ASN A 2 37.85 -53.72 1.95
C ASN A 2 36.47 -53.11 1.59
N MET A 3 35.52 -53.92 1.11
CA MET A 3 34.14 -53.56 0.82
C MET A 3 33.42 -52.72 1.91
N LYS A 4 33.81 -52.89 3.16
CA LYS A 4 33.32 -52.07 4.27
C LYS A 4 33.74 -50.58 4.25
N ARG A 5 34.87 -50.26 3.59
CA ARG A 5 35.33 -48.85 3.44
C ARG A 5 34.64 -48.15 2.26
N ILE A 6 34.16 -48.89 1.27
CA ILE A 6 33.38 -48.34 0.15
C ILE A 6 31.96 -48.01 0.59
N ALA A 7 31.35 -48.84 1.47
CA ALA A 7 30.02 -48.60 2.00
C ALA A 7 29.97 -47.37 2.93
N VAL A 8 31.05 -47.10 3.70
CA VAL A 8 31.15 -45.90 4.56
C VAL A 8 31.35 -44.62 3.75
N LEU A 9 32.13 -44.68 2.65
CA LEU A 9 32.32 -43.55 1.76
C LEU A 9 31.05 -43.23 0.92
N LEU A 10 30.25 -44.22 0.56
CA LEU A 10 28.95 -44.01 -0.10
C LEU A 10 27.89 -43.48 0.87
N SER A 11 27.89 -43.91 2.14
CA SER A 11 26.94 -43.36 3.13
C SER A 11 27.32 -41.93 3.54
N CYS A 12 28.59 -41.53 3.55
CA CYS A 12 28.98 -40.14 3.77
C CYS A 12 28.67 -39.21 2.58
N LEU A 13 28.60 -39.73 1.36
CA LEU A 13 28.18 -38.96 0.19
C LEU A 13 26.64 -38.82 0.07
N LEU A 14 25.86 -39.72 0.67
CA LEU A 14 24.40 -39.64 0.70
C LEU A 14 23.84 -38.71 1.78
N VAL A 15 24.64 -38.33 2.78
CA VAL A 15 24.21 -37.42 3.88
C VAL A 15 24.38 -35.94 3.49
N PHE A 16 25.12 -35.59 2.42
CA PHE A 16 25.28 -34.20 1.96
C PHE A 16 24.37 -33.79 0.80
N ALA A 17 23.50 -34.66 0.32
CA ALA A 17 22.41 -34.30 -0.58
C ALA A 17 21.09 -34.07 0.16
N VAL A 18 21.09 -33.36 1.31
CA VAL A 18 19.92 -32.61 1.73
C VAL A 18 19.81 -31.48 0.71
N ALA A 19 19.08 -31.73 -0.35
CA ALA A 19 18.61 -30.69 -1.24
C ALA A 19 17.93 -29.65 -0.32
N HIS A 20 18.61 -28.55 -0.05
CA HIS A 20 17.93 -27.32 0.31
C HIS A 20 17.01 -27.07 -0.86
N ALA A 21 15.73 -27.42 -0.74
CA ALA A 21 14.73 -26.91 -1.64
C ALA A 21 14.88 -25.38 -1.56
N GLN A 22 15.56 -24.81 -2.55
CA GLN A 22 15.65 -23.36 -2.66
C GLN A 22 14.21 -22.88 -2.78
N HIS A 23 13.66 -22.35 -1.69
CA HIS A 23 12.39 -21.67 -1.72
C HIS A 23 12.52 -20.55 -2.74
N THR A 24 11.88 -20.72 -3.88
CA THR A 24 11.84 -19.67 -4.90
C THR A 24 11.00 -18.52 -4.32
N ILE A 25 11.66 -17.41 -4.05
CA ILE A 25 10.97 -16.20 -3.55
C ILE A 25 10.09 -15.64 -4.68
N PRO A 26 8.79 -15.42 -4.46
CA PRO A 26 7.93 -14.78 -5.44
C PRO A 26 8.46 -13.39 -5.80
N LYS A 27 8.34 -13.05 -7.09
CA LYS A 27 8.74 -11.75 -7.62
C LYS A 27 7.51 -10.91 -7.96
N PRO A 28 7.57 -9.59 -7.81
CA PRO A 28 6.50 -8.72 -8.26
C PRO A 28 6.38 -8.72 -9.79
N THR A 29 5.19 -8.53 -10.29
CA THR A 29 4.95 -8.13 -11.68
C THR A 29 5.39 -6.68 -11.89
N LYS A 30 5.57 -6.27 -13.15
CA LYS A 30 5.83 -4.85 -13.48
C LYS A 30 4.74 -3.91 -12.98
N THR A 31 3.49 -4.38 -12.99
CA THR A 31 2.34 -3.61 -12.50
C THR A 31 2.41 -3.43 -10.99
N GLN A 32 2.78 -4.48 -10.24
CA GLN A 32 2.96 -4.41 -8.80
C GLN A 32 4.15 -3.52 -8.40
N LEU A 33 5.26 -3.54 -9.16
CA LEU A 33 6.36 -2.58 -8.94
C LEU A 33 5.88 -1.12 -9.14
N SER A 34 5.13 -0.87 -10.22
CA SER A 34 4.53 0.45 -10.45
C SER A 34 3.53 0.86 -9.36
N TRP A 35 2.84 -0.11 -8.75
CA TRP A 35 1.95 0.12 -7.61
C TRP A 35 2.74 0.49 -6.35
N HIS A 36 3.86 -0.18 -6.06
CA HIS A 36 4.75 0.22 -4.95
C HIS A 36 5.24 1.67 -5.10
N ASP A 37 5.49 2.13 -6.31
CA ASP A 37 5.92 3.51 -6.58
C ASP A 37 4.83 4.56 -6.32
N MET A 38 3.57 4.14 -6.14
CA MET A 38 2.48 5.04 -5.76
C MET A 38 2.64 5.56 -4.32
N GLU A 39 3.02 4.73 -3.39
CA GLU A 39 3.20 5.02 -1.96
C GLU A 39 1.95 5.58 -1.26
N PHE A 40 1.36 6.66 -1.79
CA PHE A 40 0.26 7.41 -1.19
C PHE A 40 -0.78 7.85 -2.23
N TYR A 41 -2.05 7.56 -1.96
CA TYR A 41 -3.20 7.94 -2.77
C TYR A 41 -4.46 8.06 -1.91
N LEU A 42 -5.52 8.64 -2.47
CA LEU A 42 -6.72 8.96 -1.71
C LEU A 42 -7.85 7.97 -1.99
N PHE A 43 -8.66 7.72 -0.97
CA PHE A 43 -9.94 7.05 -1.06
C PHE A 43 -11.06 8.09 -0.91
N MET A 44 -12.14 7.95 -1.68
CA MET A 44 -13.30 8.83 -1.61
C MET A 44 -14.54 8.00 -1.33
N HIS A 45 -14.99 7.99 -0.07
CA HIS A 45 -16.30 7.46 0.27
C HIS A 45 -17.36 8.54 0.02
N PHE A 46 -18.17 8.33 -1.00
CA PHE A 46 -19.22 9.27 -1.42
C PHE A 46 -20.42 8.51 -1.94
N GLY A 47 -21.62 8.92 -1.55
CA GLY A 47 -22.85 8.22 -1.90
C GLY A 47 -24.03 8.69 -1.06
N PRO A 48 -25.19 7.97 -1.05
CA PRO A 48 -26.33 8.31 -0.21
C PRO A 48 -25.99 8.48 1.27
N ASN A 49 -25.01 7.73 1.79
CA ASN A 49 -24.58 7.79 3.19
C ASN A 49 -24.08 9.19 3.59
N THR A 50 -23.42 9.92 2.68
CA THR A 50 -23.03 11.33 2.88
C THR A 50 -24.23 12.23 3.19
N PHE A 51 -25.42 11.91 2.68
CA PHE A 51 -26.64 12.72 2.81
C PHE A 51 -27.59 12.22 3.91
N THR A 52 -27.42 10.98 4.35
CA THR A 52 -28.21 10.36 5.41
C THR A 52 -27.52 10.33 6.76
N ASP A 53 -26.27 10.79 6.82
CA ASP A 53 -25.42 10.75 8.03
C ASP A 53 -25.21 9.32 8.57
N LEU A 54 -25.06 8.34 7.66
CA LEU A 54 -24.86 6.93 7.97
C LEU A 54 -23.51 6.45 7.46
N GLU A 55 -22.89 5.52 8.20
CA GLU A 55 -21.70 4.80 7.73
C GLU A 55 -22.06 3.66 6.76
N TRP A 56 -23.13 2.95 7.08
CA TRP A 56 -23.65 1.86 6.26
C TRP A 56 -25.15 2.12 5.97
N GLY A 57 -25.45 2.41 4.72
CA GLY A 57 -26.82 2.54 4.26
C GLY A 57 -27.60 1.22 4.37
N HIS A 58 -28.91 1.30 4.39
CA HIS A 58 -29.79 0.14 4.51
C HIS A 58 -30.11 -0.53 3.18
N GLY A 59 -29.82 0.13 2.05
CA GLY A 59 -30.14 -0.31 0.70
C GLY A 59 -31.58 0.02 0.27
N ASN A 60 -32.31 0.75 1.09
CA ASN A 60 -33.67 1.22 0.79
C ASN A 60 -33.77 2.76 0.77
N GLU A 61 -32.63 3.43 0.78
CA GLU A 61 -32.54 4.87 0.61
C GLU A 61 -33.13 5.26 -0.73
N LYS A 62 -33.93 6.33 -0.75
CA LYS A 62 -34.46 6.86 -2.01
C LYS A 62 -33.33 7.50 -2.81
N GLU A 63 -33.26 7.23 -4.09
CA GLU A 63 -32.22 7.75 -4.99
C GLU A 63 -32.20 9.28 -5.01
N GLU A 64 -33.34 9.92 -4.74
CA GLU A 64 -33.46 11.39 -4.63
C GLU A 64 -32.61 12.02 -3.51
N VAL A 65 -32.19 11.24 -2.51
CA VAL A 65 -31.31 11.68 -1.41
C VAL A 65 -29.95 12.09 -1.98
N PHE A 66 -29.47 11.40 -3.02
CA PHE A 66 -28.22 11.75 -3.67
C PHE A 66 -28.39 12.98 -4.56
N ASN A 67 -28.06 14.14 -4.04
CA ASN A 67 -28.20 15.42 -4.75
C ASN A 67 -27.10 16.44 -4.35
N PRO A 68 -25.82 16.19 -4.69
CA PRO A 68 -24.74 17.13 -4.38
C PRO A 68 -24.95 18.46 -5.10
N ALA A 69 -24.89 19.56 -4.33
CA ALA A 69 -25.18 20.90 -4.84
C ALA A 69 -24.11 21.43 -5.81
N ASN A 70 -22.83 21.07 -5.57
CA ASN A 70 -21.67 21.64 -6.25
C ASN A 70 -20.56 20.58 -6.48
N LEU A 71 -20.92 19.38 -6.93
CA LEU A 71 -19.91 18.34 -7.18
C LEU A 71 -18.80 18.89 -8.10
N ASP A 72 -17.57 18.89 -7.60
CA ASP A 72 -16.37 19.29 -8.35
C ASP A 72 -15.24 18.26 -8.18
N CYS A 73 -15.23 17.26 -9.07
CA CYS A 73 -14.16 16.25 -9.12
C CYS A 73 -12.78 16.86 -9.46
N GLU A 74 -12.73 18.03 -10.09
CA GLU A 74 -11.46 18.73 -10.30
C GLU A 74 -10.93 19.31 -8.98
N GLN A 75 -11.80 19.76 -8.07
CA GLN A 75 -11.38 20.18 -6.73
C GLN A 75 -10.77 19.01 -5.97
N TRP A 76 -11.35 17.80 -6.04
CA TRP A 76 -10.77 16.60 -5.44
C TRP A 76 -9.37 16.33 -6.00
N CYS A 77 -9.20 16.43 -7.33
CA CYS A 77 -7.91 16.25 -7.97
C CYS A 77 -6.90 17.33 -7.60
N ARG A 78 -7.31 18.59 -7.46
CA ARG A 78 -6.43 19.70 -7.01
C ARG A 78 -5.93 19.45 -5.59
N VAL A 79 -6.82 19.04 -4.68
CA VAL A 79 -6.46 18.70 -3.29
C VAL A 79 -5.53 17.49 -3.24
N ALA A 80 -5.85 16.42 -3.98
CA ALA A 80 -4.98 15.24 -4.10
C ALA A 80 -3.57 15.60 -4.58
N LYS A 81 -3.45 16.43 -5.63
CA LYS A 81 -2.14 16.91 -6.11
C LYS A 81 -1.40 17.75 -5.08
N ALA A 82 -2.10 18.64 -4.38
CA ALA A 82 -1.49 19.48 -3.35
C ALA A 82 -0.99 18.65 -2.14
N SER A 83 -1.69 17.57 -1.80
CA SER A 83 -1.26 16.61 -0.76
C SER A 83 -0.08 15.74 -1.19
N GLY A 84 0.20 15.65 -2.50
CA GLY A 84 1.20 14.75 -3.09
C GLY A 84 0.70 13.32 -3.29
N ALA A 85 -0.62 13.10 -3.25
CA ALA A 85 -1.23 11.84 -3.65
C ALA A 85 -1.07 11.60 -5.14
N LYS A 86 -0.94 10.35 -5.56
CA LYS A 86 -0.68 9.97 -6.96
C LYS A 86 -1.91 9.38 -7.66
N GLY A 87 -2.99 9.12 -6.92
CA GLY A 87 -4.24 8.58 -7.45
C GLY A 87 -5.42 8.83 -6.54
N ILE A 88 -6.60 8.50 -7.03
CA ILE A 88 -7.87 8.53 -6.30
C ILE A 88 -8.63 7.24 -6.59
N ILE A 89 -9.09 6.54 -5.55
CA ILE A 89 -10.04 5.44 -5.61
C ILE A 89 -11.38 5.97 -5.10
N ILE A 90 -12.48 5.69 -5.82
CA ILE A 90 -13.82 6.09 -5.42
C ILE A 90 -14.69 4.88 -5.12
N THR A 91 -15.54 4.97 -4.09
CA THR A 91 -16.60 3.99 -3.85
C THR A 91 -17.70 4.12 -4.92
N ALA A 92 -17.47 3.49 -6.07
CA ALA A 92 -18.42 3.54 -7.18
C ALA A 92 -19.78 2.95 -6.80
N LYS A 93 -19.79 1.89 -6.00
CA LYS A 93 -20.96 1.32 -5.33
C LYS A 93 -20.52 0.80 -3.95
N HIS A 94 -21.10 1.33 -2.88
CA HIS A 94 -20.92 0.84 -1.52
C HIS A 94 -21.95 -0.26 -1.18
N HIS A 95 -22.02 -0.73 0.07
CA HIS A 95 -22.90 -1.82 0.51
C HIS A 95 -24.40 -1.51 0.38
N ASP A 96 -24.78 -0.23 0.37
CA ASP A 96 -26.17 0.20 0.10
C ASP A 96 -26.65 -0.16 -1.31
N GLY A 97 -25.75 -0.45 -2.24
CA GLY A 97 -26.05 -0.83 -3.62
C GLY A 97 -26.20 0.36 -4.57
N PHE A 98 -26.06 1.61 -4.10
CA PHE A 98 -26.20 2.78 -4.95
C PHE A 98 -25.00 2.96 -5.90
N CYS A 99 -25.29 2.99 -7.21
CA CYS A 99 -24.28 3.15 -8.24
C CYS A 99 -24.08 4.64 -8.57
N LEU A 100 -22.84 5.15 -8.40
CA LEU A 100 -22.45 6.52 -8.76
C LEU A 100 -22.36 6.75 -10.28
N TRP A 101 -22.74 5.78 -11.09
CA TRP A 101 -22.82 5.85 -12.55
C TRP A 101 -24.16 5.27 -13.02
N PRO A 102 -24.64 5.61 -14.24
CA PRO A 102 -25.92 5.12 -14.77
C PRO A 102 -25.81 3.65 -15.22
N SER A 103 -25.70 2.73 -14.24
CA SER A 103 -25.61 1.30 -14.48
C SER A 103 -26.89 0.76 -15.14
N LYS A 104 -26.72 -0.20 -16.06
CA LYS A 104 -27.82 -0.95 -16.65
C LYS A 104 -28.27 -2.13 -15.77
N TYR A 105 -27.45 -2.50 -14.80
CA TYR A 105 -27.61 -3.67 -13.95
C TYR A 105 -28.28 -3.35 -12.61
N SER A 106 -28.55 -2.08 -12.31
CA SER A 106 -29.28 -1.64 -11.13
C SER A 106 -30.25 -0.54 -11.47
N LYS A 107 -31.33 -0.43 -10.67
CA LYS A 107 -32.22 0.73 -10.65
C LYS A 107 -31.87 1.71 -9.54
N HIS A 108 -30.98 1.34 -8.62
CA HIS A 108 -30.51 2.18 -7.53
C HIS A 108 -29.24 2.91 -7.97
N THR A 109 -29.42 3.98 -8.74
CA THR A 109 -28.31 4.68 -9.42
C THR A 109 -28.52 6.18 -9.51
N VAL A 110 -27.47 6.93 -9.85
CA VAL A 110 -27.54 8.37 -10.15
C VAL A 110 -28.58 8.72 -11.23
N ARG A 111 -28.96 7.77 -12.09
CA ARG A 111 -29.97 8.00 -13.14
C ARG A 111 -31.36 8.24 -12.56
N GLU A 112 -31.67 7.60 -11.45
CA GLU A 112 -32.95 7.74 -10.74
C GLU A 112 -32.93 8.89 -9.72
N SER A 113 -31.76 9.51 -9.48
CA SER A 113 -31.62 10.65 -8.57
C SER A 113 -32.08 11.97 -9.21
N LYS A 114 -32.23 12.99 -8.36
CA LYS A 114 -32.53 14.37 -8.84
C LYS A 114 -31.26 15.08 -9.37
N TRP A 115 -30.09 14.57 -9.01
CA TRP A 115 -28.83 15.19 -9.41
C TRP A 115 -28.67 15.23 -10.92
N LYS A 116 -28.42 16.44 -11.45
CA LYS A 116 -28.36 16.72 -12.91
C LYS A 116 -29.57 16.17 -13.70
N ASN A 117 -30.75 16.10 -13.07
CA ASN A 117 -31.98 15.52 -13.66
C ASN A 117 -31.74 14.07 -14.16
N GLY A 118 -31.05 13.23 -13.38
CA GLY A 118 -30.76 11.84 -13.71
C GLY A 118 -29.72 11.65 -14.83
N ARG A 119 -29.02 12.70 -15.26
CA ARG A 119 -27.98 12.65 -16.33
C ARG A 119 -26.56 12.72 -15.79
N GLY A 120 -26.40 12.64 -14.48
CA GLY A 120 -25.09 12.66 -13.83
C GLY A 120 -24.35 11.34 -13.98
N ASP A 121 -23.01 11.40 -13.94
CA ASP A 121 -22.11 10.24 -13.92
C ASP A 121 -20.83 10.65 -13.18
N VAL A 122 -20.76 10.33 -11.88
CA VAL A 122 -19.63 10.72 -11.03
C VAL A 122 -18.35 10.06 -11.47
N LEU A 123 -18.41 8.80 -11.93
CA LEU A 123 -17.21 8.08 -12.38
C LEU A 123 -16.61 8.74 -13.62
N LYS A 124 -17.47 9.19 -14.54
CA LYS A 124 -17.00 9.91 -15.72
C LYS A 124 -16.34 11.23 -15.35
N GLU A 125 -16.98 12.02 -14.49
CA GLU A 125 -16.45 13.32 -14.05
C GLU A 125 -15.11 13.15 -13.32
N LEU A 126 -14.99 12.16 -12.44
CA LEU A 126 -13.75 11.90 -11.71
C LEU A 126 -12.65 11.33 -12.62
N SER A 127 -12.96 10.38 -13.50
CA SER A 127 -11.97 9.79 -14.41
C SER A 127 -11.40 10.82 -15.38
N ASP A 128 -12.26 11.75 -15.89
CA ASP A 128 -11.82 12.85 -16.74
C ASP A 128 -10.95 13.85 -15.97
N ALA A 129 -11.32 14.18 -14.72
CA ALA A 129 -10.52 15.03 -13.84
C ALA A 129 -9.17 14.38 -13.52
N CYS A 130 -9.14 13.10 -13.14
CA CYS A 130 -7.89 12.36 -12.88
C CYS A 130 -6.95 12.42 -14.10
N ARG A 131 -7.48 12.20 -15.30
CA ARG A 131 -6.70 12.28 -16.55
C ARG A 131 -6.14 13.68 -16.77
N LYS A 132 -6.96 14.73 -16.56
CA LYS A 132 -6.56 16.13 -16.70
C LYS A 132 -5.43 16.50 -15.73
N TYR A 133 -5.50 16.02 -14.50
CA TYR A 133 -4.51 16.34 -13.46
C TYR A 133 -3.34 15.35 -13.37
N GLY A 134 -3.29 14.32 -14.23
CA GLY A 134 -2.23 13.31 -14.23
C GLY A 134 -2.24 12.44 -12.98
N LEU A 135 -3.43 12.15 -12.44
CA LEU A 135 -3.66 11.21 -11.33
C LEU A 135 -4.11 9.86 -11.86
N LYS A 136 -3.81 8.80 -11.12
CA LYS A 136 -4.39 7.49 -11.39
C LYS A 136 -5.84 7.44 -10.90
N PHE A 137 -6.70 6.81 -11.70
CA PHE A 137 -8.11 6.57 -11.35
C PHE A 137 -8.29 5.12 -10.93
N GLY A 138 -8.83 4.90 -9.74
CA GLY A 138 -9.16 3.60 -9.18
C GLY A 138 -10.63 3.53 -8.78
N VAL A 139 -11.14 2.33 -8.62
CA VAL A 139 -12.55 2.07 -8.32
C VAL A 139 -12.69 1.00 -7.25
N TYR A 140 -13.40 1.34 -6.19
CA TYR A 140 -13.96 0.38 -5.25
C TYR A 140 -15.36 -0.01 -5.74
N LEU A 141 -15.62 -1.30 -5.83
CA LEU A 141 -16.94 -1.85 -6.15
C LEU A 141 -17.28 -2.92 -5.12
N SER A 142 -18.18 -2.59 -4.19
CA SER A 142 -18.65 -3.56 -3.20
C SER A 142 -19.33 -4.75 -3.86
N PRO A 143 -18.90 -5.98 -3.60
CA PRO A 143 -19.67 -7.15 -4.01
C PRO A 143 -20.93 -7.33 -3.14
N TRP A 144 -20.92 -6.84 -1.90
CA TRP A 144 -22.12 -6.82 -1.07
C TRP A 144 -23.10 -5.75 -1.58
N ASP A 145 -24.37 -6.11 -1.63
CA ASP A 145 -25.44 -5.25 -2.16
C ASP A 145 -26.73 -5.44 -1.34
N ARG A 146 -27.08 -4.42 -0.60
CA ARG A 146 -28.27 -4.42 0.27
C ARG A 146 -29.54 -4.00 -0.45
N ASN A 147 -29.44 -3.60 -1.73
CA ASN A 147 -30.59 -3.15 -2.54
C ASN A 147 -31.00 -4.17 -3.61
N HIS A 148 -30.03 -4.81 -4.29
CA HIS A 148 -30.33 -5.58 -5.50
C HIS A 148 -31.18 -6.82 -5.22
N PRO A 149 -32.35 -7.02 -5.90
CA PRO A 149 -33.27 -8.13 -5.62
C PRO A 149 -32.68 -9.51 -5.88
N ASP A 150 -31.73 -9.64 -6.81
CA ASP A 150 -31.06 -10.91 -7.11
C ASP A 150 -29.90 -11.23 -6.17
N TYR A 151 -29.53 -10.32 -5.24
CA TYR A 151 -28.47 -10.59 -4.26
C TYR A 151 -28.83 -11.83 -3.41
N GLY A 152 -27.83 -12.66 -3.10
CA GLY A 152 -28.05 -13.95 -2.44
C GLY A 152 -28.51 -15.06 -3.39
N THR A 153 -28.42 -14.86 -4.72
CA THR A 153 -28.67 -15.86 -5.76
C THR A 153 -27.55 -15.91 -6.76
N GLU A 154 -27.49 -17.00 -7.55
CA GLU A 154 -26.48 -17.16 -8.61
C GLU A 154 -26.53 -16.04 -9.67
N LYS A 155 -27.73 -15.51 -9.96
CA LYS A 155 -27.92 -14.42 -10.92
C LYS A 155 -27.18 -13.15 -10.54
N TYR A 156 -26.94 -12.90 -9.25
CA TYR A 156 -26.23 -11.70 -8.84
C TYR A 156 -24.76 -11.72 -9.30
N ASN A 157 -24.16 -12.88 -9.46
CA ASN A 157 -22.81 -12.97 -10.05
C ASN A 157 -22.77 -12.43 -11.48
N ASP A 158 -23.84 -12.65 -12.27
CA ASP A 158 -23.99 -12.06 -13.62
C ASP A 158 -24.16 -10.54 -13.54
N VAL A 159 -24.97 -10.05 -12.61
CA VAL A 159 -25.17 -8.62 -12.35
C VAL A 159 -23.85 -7.95 -11.99
N PHE A 160 -23.12 -8.52 -11.04
CA PHE A 160 -21.85 -7.95 -10.59
C PHE A 160 -20.80 -7.94 -11.70
N VAL A 161 -20.68 -9.01 -12.47
CA VAL A 161 -19.81 -9.06 -13.67
C VAL A 161 -20.22 -7.98 -14.68
N GLY A 162 -21.50 -7.78 -14.90
CA GLY A 162 -22.00 -6.72 -15.78
C GLY A 162 -21.60 -5.32 -15.29
N MET A 163 -21.71 -5.04 -13.98
CA MET A 163 -21.25 -3.80 -13.36
C MET A 163 -19.73 -3.62 -13.52
N MET A 164 -18.96 -4.68 -13.29
CA MET A 164 -17.50 -4.66 -13.50
C MET A 164 -17.14 -4.32 -14.95
N GLN A 165 -17.83 -4.92 -15.93
CA GLN A 165 -17.63 -4.63 -17.35
C GLN A 165 -17.92 -3.16 -17.68
N GLU A 166 -19.00 -2.59 -17.15
CA GLU A 166 -19.29 -1.17 -17.33
C GLU A 166 -18.16 -0.29 -16.80
N VAL A 167 -17.72 -0.53 -15.57
CA VAL A 167 -16.71 0.29 -14.91
C VAL A 167 -15.33 0.15 -15.58
N LEU A 168 -14.93 -1.05 -15.95
CA LEU A 168 -13.62 -1.31 -16.55
C LEU A 168 -13.49 -0.83 -17.99
N THR A 169 -14.62 -0.61 -18.72
CA THR A 169 -14.57 -0.29 -20.15
C THR A 169 -15.01 1.14 -20.52
N ARG A 170 -15.71 1.85 -19.62
CA ARG A 170 -16.30 3.16 -19.96
C ARG A 170 -15.47 4.36 -19.54
N TYR A 171 -14.62 4.23 -18.53
CA TYR A 171 -14.00 5.37 -17.84
C TYR A 171 -12.50 5.51 -18.10
N GLY A 172 -11.96 4.75 -19.05
CA GLY A 172 -10.53 4.68 -19.35
C GLY A 172 -9.81 3.69 -18.41
N PRO A 173 -8.48 3.74 -18.34
CA PRO A 173 -7.72 2.80 -17.53
C PRO A 173 -8.09 2.91 -16.05
N VAL A 174 -8.59 1.84 -15.46
CA VAL A 174 -8.72 1.68 -14.03
C VAL A 174 -7.39 1.14 -13.50
N TRP A 175 -6.70 1.95 -12.71
CA TRP A 175 -5.38 1.59 -12.18
C TRP A 175 -5.47 0.54 -11.08
N GLU A 176 -6.46 0.68 -10.16
CA GLU A 176 -6.72 -0.26 -9.08
C GLU A 176 -8.22 -0.54 -8.97
N PHE A 177 -8.56 -1.82 -8.84
CA PHE A 177 -9.92 -2.29 -8.63
C PHE A 177 -10.01 -2.92 -7.25
N TRP A 178 -10.79 -2.31 -6.38
CA TRP A 178 -10.87 -2.62 -4.97
C TRP A 178 -12.12 -3.44 -4.63
N TRP A 179 -11.95 -4.66 -4.17
CA TRP A 179 -13.02 -5.50 -3.66
C TRP A 179 -13.03 -5.50 -2.14
N ASP A 180 -14.16 -5.13 -1.56
CA ASP A 180 -14.38 -5.23 -0.12
C ASP A 180 -14.61 -6.70 0.28
N GLY A 181 -14.05 -7.11 1.42
CA GLY A 181 -14.26 -8.43 2.00
C GLY A 181 -15.58 -8.59 2.76
N ALA A 182 -16.32 -7.48 2.98
CA ALA A 182 -17.59 -7.54 3.69
C ALA A 182 -18.64 -8.35 2.92
N ASN A 183 -19.34 -9.22 3.66
CA ASN A 183 -20.38 -10.09 3.12
C ASN A 183 -21.52 -10.23 4.13
N GLY A 184 -22.55 -9.41 3.96
CA GLY A 184 -23.75 -9.42 4.78
C GLY A 184 -24.98 -9.91 4.02
N GLU A 185 -26.15 -9.76 4.63
CA GLU A 185 -27.43 -10.10 4.04
C GLU A 185 -27.88 -9.02 3.05
N GLY A 186 -28.55 -9.46 1.98
CA GLY A 186 -29.23 -8.61 1.04
C GLY A 186 -30.70 -8.39 1.42
N PRO A 187 -31.51 -7.76 0.53
CA PRO A 187 -32.91 -7.42 0.82
C PRO A 187 -33.80 -8.64 1.03
N ASN A 188 -33.37 -9.82 0.58
CA ASN A 188 -34.06 -11.10 0.76
C ASN A 188 -33.57 -11.90 2.00
N GLY A 189 -32.72 -11.31 2.86
CA GLY A 189 -32.16 -11.96 4.04
C GLY A 189 -31.12 -13.04 3.74
N LYS A 190 -30.60 -13.10 2.52
CA LYS A 190 -29.58 -14.09 2.12
C LYS A 190 -28.22 -13.42 1.93
N ARG A 191 -27.16 -14.18 2.23
CA ARG A 191 -25.80 -13.82 1.88
C ARG A 191 -25.46 -14.33 0.48
N GLN A 192 -24.60 -13.62 -0.24
CA GLN A 192 -24.15 -14.00 -1.56
C GLN A 192 -22.99 -15.00 -1.49
N VAL A 193 -23.00 -15.97 -2.39
CA VAL A 193 -21.83 -16.78 -2.72
C VAL A 193 -21.17 -16.14 -3.95
N TYR A 194 -20.00 -15.54 -3.77
CA TYR A 194 -19.32 -14.83 -4.83
C TYR A 194 -18.51 -15.77 -5.72
N ASP A 195 -18.62 -15.63 -7.04
CA ASP A 195 -17.74 -16.29 -8.02
C ASP A 195 -16.45 -15.48 -8.23
N TRP A 196 -15.60 -15.48 -7.20
CA TRP A 196 -14.32 -14.75 -7.22
C TRP A 196 -13.43 -15.10 -8.42
N LYS A 197 -13.43 -16.36 -8.85
CA LYS A 197 -12.65 -16.80 -10.02
C LYS A 197 -13.13 -16.14 -11.31
N ARG A 198 -14.44 -16.00 -11.47
CA ARG A 198 -15.05 -15.30 -12.60
C ARG A 198 -14.80 -13.81 -12.52
N PHE A 199 -14.90 -13.21 -11.34
CA PHE A 199 -14.63 -11.79 -11.14
C PHE A 199 -13.17 -11.46 -11.51
N GLU A 200 -12.22 -12.20 -10.99
CA GLU A 200 -10.80 -12.01 -11.31
C GLU A 200 -10.53 -12.17 -12.81
N ARG A 201 -11.05 -13.24 -13.42
CA ARG A 201 -10.94 -13.46 -14.87
C ARG A 201 -11.49 -12.28 -15.68
N THR A 202 -12.62 -11.72 -15.27
CA THR A 202 -13.21 -10.54 -15.92
C THR A 202 -12.28 -9.34 -15.88
N VAL A 203 -11.68 -9.04 -14.74
CA VAL A 203 -10.69 -7.93 -14.65
C VAL A 203 -9.50 -8.22 -15.55
N ARG A 204 -8.92 -9.44 -15.49
CA ARG A 204 -7.74 -9.80 -16.30
C ARG A 204 -8.00 -9.73 -17.80
N GLN A 205 -9.20 -10.09 -18.24
CA GLN A 205 -9.59 -10.04 -19.65
C GLN A 205 -9.79 -8.62 -20.16
N LEU A 206 -10.43 -7.76 -19.36
CA LEU A 206 -10.80 -6.41 -19.78
C LEU A 206 -9.71 -5.38 -19.51
N SER A 207 -8.96 -5.54 -18.42
CA SER A 207 -7.93 -4.61 -17.98
C SER A 207 -6.78 -5.35 -17.29
N PRO A 208 -5.89 -6.02 -18.03
CA PRO A 208 -4.87 -6.92 -17.49
C PRO A 208 -3.84 -6.24 -16.60
N ASN A 209 -3.68 -4.93 -16.73
CA ASN A 209 -2.74 -4.12 -15.94
C ASN A 209 -3.39 -3.47 -14.71
N THR A 210 -4.66 -3.74 -14.44
CA THR A 210 -5.34 -3.26 -13.22
C THR A 210 -4.85 -4.07 -12.02
N ILE A 211 -4.40 -3.39 -10.98
CA ILE A 211 -4.16 -3.97 -9.67
C ILE A 211 -5.50 -4.34 -9.04
N VAL A 212 -5.59 -5.53 -8.48
CA VAL A 212 -6.78 -6.01 -7.79
C VAL A 212 -6.47 -6.15 -6.30
N PHE A 213 -7.15 -5.35 -5.51
CA PHE A 213 -7.13 -5.44 -4.06
C PHE A 213 -8.25 -6.33 -3.54
N SER A 214 -7.97 -7.12 -2.52
CA SER A 214 -8.93 -7.65 -1.57
C SER A 214 -8.25 -7.96 -0.23
N ASP A 215 -8.98 -8.50 0.73
CA ASP A 215 -8.45 -8.97 2.01
C ASP A 215 -7.21 -9.87 1.86
N ILE A 216 -7.17 -10.74 0.83
CA ILE A 216 -6.07 -11.69 0.56
C ILE A 216 -5.51 -11.62 -0.87
N GLY A 217 -5.69 -10.51 -1.58
CA GLY A 217 -5.17 -10.35 -2.94
C GLY A 217 -6.22 -10.57 -4.04
N PRO A 218 -5.84 -10.74 -5.28
CA PRO A 218 -4.62 -11.43 -5.77
C PRO A 218 -3.37 -10.57 -5.92
N ASP A 219 -3.47 -9.24 -6.08
CA ASP A 219 -2.30 -8.41 -6.35
C ASP A 219 -1.81 -7.65 -5.12
N THR A 220 -2.73 -7.17 -4.29
CA THR A 220 -2.47 -6.46 -3.03
C THR A 220 -3.44 -6.96 -1.96
N ARG A 221 -3.05 -6.87 -0.69
CA ARG A 221 -3.85 -7.31 0.44
C ARG A 221 -4.13 -6.18 1.42
N TRP A 222 -5.22 -6.32 2.15
CA TRP A 222 -5.47 -5.53 3.35
C TRP A 222 -4.36 -5.73 4.39
N CYS A 223 -3.93 -4.66 5.05
CA CYS A 223 -2.91 -4.76 6.10
C CYS A 223 -3.43 -5.30 7.44
N GLY A 224 -4.69 -5.73 7.51
CA GLY A 224 -5.28 -6.37 8.69
C GLY A 224 -5.85 -5.42 9.73
N ASN A 225 -5.87 -4.12 9.47
CA ASN A 225 -6.48 -3.10 10.32
C ASN A 225 -6.85 -1.86 9.50
N GLU A 226 -7.77 -1.04 10.02
CA GLU A 226 -8.20 0.23 9.46
C GLU A 226 -7.55 1.44 10.18
N ASP A 227 -6.49 1.19 10.96
CA ASP A 227 -5.71 2.22 11.63
C ASP A 227 -4.62 2.80 10.72
N GLY A 228 -4.41 2.22 9.53
CA GLY A 228 -3.38 2.63 8.59
C GLY A 228 -1.96 2.20 8.98
N ILE A 229 -1.81 1.12 9.75
CA ILE A 229 -0.55 0.70 10.36
C ILE A 229 -0.10 -0.66 9.82
N ALA A 230 1.00 -0.67 9.08
CA ALA A 230 1.69 -1.90 8.68
C ALA A 230 2.55 -2.47 9.81
N GLY A 231 2.82 -3.75 9.78
CA GLY A 231 3.72 -4.43 10.72
C GLY A 231 5.14 -3.86 10.69
N LYS A 232 5.80 -3.84 11.84
CA LYS A 232 7.24 -3.53 11.90
C LYS A 232 8.05 -4.55 11.09
N THR A 233 7.62 -5.80 11.04
CA THR A 233 8.01 -6.78 10.04
C THR A 233 6.91 -6.83 9.00
N ASN A 234 7.23 -6.56 7.73
CA ASN A 234 6.24 -6.58 6.65
C ASN A 234 6.86 -7.22 5.41
N TRP A 235 6.42 -8.46 5.12
CA TRP A 235 6.76 -9.18 3.91
C TRP A 235 5.75 -8.88 2.82
N ASN A 236 6.22 -8.68 1.61
CA ASN A 236 5.35 -8.50 0.43
C ASN A 236 4.80 -9.84 -0.10
N THR A 237 5.07 -10.93 0.59
CA THR A 237 4.62 -12.28 0.24
C THR A 237 3.56 -12.77 1.22
N LEU A 238 2.60 -13.58 0.71
CA LEU A 238 1.52 -14.17 1.49
C LEU A 238 1.25 -15.61 1.02
N ASP A 239 0.96 -16.51 1.95
CA ASP A 239 0.37 -17.81 1.67
C ASP A 239 -1.16 -17.71 1.83
N THR A 240 -1.88 -17.95 0.74
CA THR A 240 -3.34 -17.86 0.68
C THR A 240 -4.00 -19.24 0.68
N ALA A 241 -3.25 -20.32 0.87
CA ALA A 241 -3.77 -21.69 0.86
C ALA A 241 -4.80 -21.90 1.96
N GLY A 242 -6.00 -22.37 1.60
CA GLY A 242 -7.10 -22.62 2.55
C GLY A 242 -7.94 -21.39 2.90
N PHE A 243 -7.66 -20.22 2.31
CA PHE A 243 -8.44 -19.00 2.53
C PHE A 243 -9.27 -18.62 1.30
N THR A 244 -10.38 -17.93 1.53
CA THR A 244 -11.30 -17.45 0.49
C THR A 244 -11.68 -16.01 0.77
N ARG A 245 -11.56 -15.14 -0.24
CA ARG A 245 -11.93 -13.72 -0.16
C ARG A 245 -13.34 -13.53 0.41
N GLY A 246 -13.50 -12.62 1.36
CA GLY A 246 -14.77 -12.31 1.97
C GLY A 246 -15.44 -13.43 2.79
N ALA A 247 -14.77 -14.57 2.98
CA ALA A 247 -15.31 -15.69 3.74
C ALA A 247 -14.30 -16.31 4.72
N GLY A 248 -13.03 -16.01 4.57
CA GLY A 248 -11.97 -16.46 5.47
C GLY A 248 -10.62 -15.99 4.97
N ALA A 249 -9.94 -15.20 5.78
CA ALA A 249 -8.61 -14.67 5.54
C ALA A 249 -7.63 -15.21 6.60
N PRO A 250 -6.32 -15.09 6.38
CA PRO A 250 -5.35 -15.22 7.45
C PRO A 250 -5.69 -14.33 8.64
N ARG A 251 -5.13 -14.65 9.80
CA ARG A 251 -5.27 -13.77 10.98
C ARG A 251 -4.75 -12.37 10.66
N GLN A 252 -5.31 -11.37 11.32
CA GLN A 252 -4.94 -9.96 11.11
C GLN A 252 -3.44 -9.69 11.29
N ASP A 253 -2.79 -10.36 12.27
CA ASP A 253 -1.35 -10.27 12.47
C ASP A 253 -0.55 -10.81 11.27
N THR A 254 -1.03 -11.90 10.64
CA THR A 254 -0.43 -12.44 9.41
C THR A 254 -0.66 -11.53 8.21
N LEU A 255 -1.86 -10.94 8.05
CA LEU A 255 -2.12 -9.94 7.02
C LEU A 255 -1.22 -8.71 7.22
N ASN A 256 -0.98 -8.33 8.47
CA ASN A 256 -0.16 -7.18 8.83
C ASN A 256 1.34 -7.43 8.54
N SER A 257 1.85 -8.63 8.85
CA SER A 257 3.28 -8.97 8.71
C SER A 257 3.63 -9.65 7.37
N GLY A 258 2.67 -10.25 6.67
CA GLY A 258 2.94 -11.18 5.57
C GLY A 258 3.62 -12.47 6.04
N ASN A 259 4.10 -13.26 5.09
CA ASN A 259 4.83 -14.52 5.34
C ASN A 259 6.19 -14.49 4.65
N VAL A 260 7.27 -14.77 5.36
CA VAL A 260 8.63 -14.80 4.79
C VAL A 260 8.75 -15.78 3.60
N PHE A 261 8.07 -16.92 3.66
CA PHE A 261 8.01 -17.93 2.58
C PHE A 261 6.62 -18.02 1.95
N GLY A 262 5.89 -16.89 1.89
CA GLY A 262 4.61 -16.83 1.22
C GLY A 262 4.76 -17.19 -0.27
N LYS A 263 3.77 -17.89 -0.83
CA LYS A 263 3.83 -18.42 -2.21
C LYS A 263 3.49 -17.37 -3.27
N HIS A 264 2.90 -16.25 -2.87
CA HIS A 264 2.43 -15.22 -3.77
C HIS A 264 2.97 -13.85 -3.37
N TRP A 265 3.31 -13.01 -4.37
CA TRP A 265 3.62 -11.61 -4.13
C TRP A 265 2.32 -10.82 -3.95
N ILE A 266 1.99 -10.48 -2.71
CA ILE A 266 0.75 -9.80 -2.34
C ILE A 266 1.09 -8.77 -1.24
N PRO A 267 1.65 -7.59 -1.61
CA PRO A 267 2.04 -6.54 -0.67
C PRO A 267 0.84 -5.95 0.07
N ALA A 268 1.11 -5.40 1.24
CA ALA A 268 0.09 -4.78 2.07
C ALA A 268 -0.27 -3.38 1.60
N GLU A 269 -1.57 -3.08 1.61
CA GLU A 269 -2.14 -1.74 1.52
C GLU A 269 -2.76 -1.38 2.87
N CYS A 270 -2.44 -0.19 3.37
CA CYS A 270 -2.97 0.33 4.63
C CYS A 270 -4.04 1.37 4.30
N ASP A 271 -5.29 1.03 4.53
CA ASP A 271 -6.42 1.92 4.44
C ASP A 271 -6.73 2.54 5.80
N VAL A 272 -7.07 3.82 5.82
CA VAL A 272 -7.44 4.57 7.01
C VAL A 272 -8.20 5.81 6.63
N SER A 273 -9.16 6.23 7.45
CA SER A 273 -9.86 7.49 7.21
C SER A 273 -9.16 8.68 7.89
N ILE A 274 -9.18 9.84 7.22
CA ILE A 274 -8.73 11.13 7.79
C ILE A 274 -9.64 11.57 8.95
N ARG A 275 -10.88 11.07 8.98
CA ARG A 275 -11.92 11.30 9.99
C ARG A 275 -12.18 10.04 10.80
N PRO A 276 -12.98 10.08 11.88
CA PRO A 276 -13.41 8.86 12.57
C PRO A 276 -14.21 7.91 11.69
N GLY A 277 -15.16 8.45 10.89
CA GLY A 277 -15.97 7.67 9.96
C GLY A 277 -15.37 7.56 8.56
N TRP A 278 -15.90 6.66 7.72
CA TRP A 278 -15.56 6.50 6.31
C TRP A 278 -16.31 7.49 5.43
N PHE A 279 -17.60 7.73 5.70
CA PHE A 279 -18.37 8.78 5.05
C PHE A 279 -18.24 10.12 5.79
N TYR A 280 -18.65 11.19 5.14
CA TYR A 280 -18.64 12.52 5.74
C TYR A 280 -19.76 12.66 6.79
N HIS A 281 -19.37 13.08 7.99
CA HIS A 281 -20.24 13.49 9.08
C HIS A 281 -19.84 14.90 9.55
N LYS A 282 -20.79 15.83 9.51
CA LYS A 282 -20.53 17.22 9.94
C LYS A 282 -20.02 17.33 11.38
N ALA A 283 -20.49 16.47 12.27
CA ALA A 283 -20.07 16.41 13.67
C ALA A 283 -18.58 16.02 13.85
N GLU A 284 -17.92 15.57 12.79
CA GLU A 284 -16.51 15.15 12.78
C GLU A 284 -15.54 16.20 12.22
N ASP A 285 -16.01 17.38 11.82
CA ASP A 285 -15.16 18.45 11.26
C ASP A 285 -14.02 18.85 12.22
N SER A 286 -14.25 18.82 13.52
CA SER A 286 -13.22 19.09 14.56
C SER A 286 -12.33 17.88 14.89
N LYS A 287 -12.58 16.70 14.31
CA LYS A 287 -11.87 15.44 14.56
C LYS A 287 -10.98 15.01 13.41
N VAL A 288 -10.82 15.84 12.40
CA VAL A 288 -9.91 15.59 11.26
C VAL A 288 -8.49 15.39 11.80
N LYS A 289 -7.81 14.35 11.33
CA LYS A 289 -6.42 14.07 11.70
C LYS A 289 -5.51 15.24 11.35
N THR A 290 -4.64 15.63 12.27
CA THR A 290 -3.69 16.72 12.05
C THR A 290 -2.60 16.34 11.05
N PRO A 291 -1.90 17.32 10.46
CA PRO A 291 -0.75 17.05 9.59
C PRO A 291 0.31 16.14 10.22
N GLU A 292 0.55 16.25 11.53
CA GLU A 292 1.49 15.43 12.28
C GLU A 292 0.99 13.99 12.42
N GLN A 293 -0.31 13.78 12.66
CA GLN A 293 -0.91 12.44 12.70
C GLN A 293 -0.85 11.77 11.33
N LEU A 294 -1.07 12.51 10.24
CA LEU A 294 -0.92 11.99 8.88
C LEU A 294 0.54 11.65 8.55
N PHE A 295 1.50 12.41 9.07
CA PHE A 295 2.92 12.11 8.92
C PHE A 295 3.29 10.82 9.70
N ASP A 296 2.77 10.63 10.91
CA ASP A 296 2.95 9.39 11.69
C ASP A 296 2.37 8.18 10.96
N LEU A 297 1.18 8.31 10.36
CA LEU A 297 0.60 7.27 9.50
C LEU A 297 1.49 6.95 8.29
N TYR A 298 2.07 7.97 7.65
CA TYR A 298 3.00 7.76 6.52
C TYR A 298 4.25 6.97 6.96
N ILE A 299 4.83 7.27 8.13
CA ILE A 299 5.93 6.49 8.69
C ILE A 299 5.49 5.05 8.98
N LYS A 300 4.29 4.85 9.56
CA LYS A 300 3.81 3.53 10.00
C LYS A 300 3.22 2.68 8.87
N SER A 301 2.97 3.24 7.70
CA SER A 301 2.53 2.52 6.49
C SER A 301 3.64 2.46 5.45
N VAL A 302 3.89 3.56 4.73
CA VAL A 302 4.90 3.65 3.67
C VAL A 302 6.30 3.42 4.21
N GLY A 303 6.60 3.98 5.39
CA GLY A 303 7.87 3.77 6.07
C GLY A 303 8.08 2.35 6.62
N ARG A 304 7.11 1.46 6.44
CA ARG A 304 7.19 0.02 6.74
C ARG A 304 6.96 -0.85 5.51
N GLY A 305 7.11 -0.27 4.31
CA GLY A 305 7.07 -0.99 3.04
C GLY A 305 5.67 -1.27 2.47
N ALA A 306 4.60 -0.72 3.06
CA ALA A 306 3.24 -0.77 2.52
C ALA A 306 2.91 0.48 1.70
N ASN A 307 1.75 0.51 1.03
CA ASN A 307 1.18 1.75 0.50
C ASN A 307 0.12 2.30 1.47
N LEU A 308 -0.09 3.61 1.44
CA LEU A 308 -1.11 4.31 2.23
C LEU A 308 -2.27 4.73 1.34
N LEU A 309 -3.46 4.17 1.62
CA LEU A 309 -4.75 4.58 1.05
C LEU A 309 -5.49 5.40 2.11
N LEU A 310 -5.48 6.72 1.97
CA LEU A 310 -6.11 7.63 2.92
C LEU A 310 -7.49 8.05 2.45
N ASN A 311 -8.52 7.69 3.20
CA ASN A 311 -9.87 8.11 2.92
C ASN A 311 -10.11 9.58 3.30
N VAL A 312 -10.70 10.31 2.36
CA VAL A 312 -11.02 11.74 2.47
C VAL A 312 -12.42 11.95 1.90
N PRO A 313 -13.48 11.79 2.72
CA PRO A 313 -14.85 11.77 2.22
C PRO A 313 -15.32 13.17 1.81
N PRO A 314 -15.85 13.36 0.59
CA PRO A 314 -16.51 14.60 0.20
C PRO A 314 -17.79 14.84 1.01
N ASP A 315 -18.09 16.11 1.30
CA ASP A 315 -19.30 16.50 2.01
C ASP A 315 -20.56 16.51 1.12
N GLY A 316 -21.71 16.89 1.66
CA GLY A 316 -22.99 16.95 0.94
C GLY A 316 -23.01 17.98 -0.21
N ARG A 317 -22.02 18.89 -0.30
CA ARG A 317 -21.83 19.76 -1.48
C ARG A 317 -21.21 18.98 -2.64
N GLY A 318 -20.50 17.88 -2.36
CA GLY A 318 -19.66 17.16 -3.30
C GLY A 318 -18.24 17.72 -3.37
N LEU A 319 -17.73 18.29 -2.28
CA LEU A 319 -16.40 18.89 -2.16
C LEU A 319 -15.62 18.27 -1.02
N ILE A 320 -14.30 18.11 -1.16
CA ILE A 320 -13.42 17.89 0.00
C ILE A 320 -13.46 19.16 0.86
N THR A 321 -13.69 19.00 2.16
CA THR A 321 -13.86 20.14 3.07
C THR A 321 -12.58 20.93 3.23
N GLU A 322 -12.73 22.16 3.71
CA GLU A 322 -11.62 23.05 4.01
C GLU A 322 -10.71 22.48 5.13
N TYR A 323 -11.29 21.75 6.09
CA TYR A 323 -10.57 21.09 7.19
C TYR A 323 -9.67 19.96 6.66
N ASP A 324 -10.24 19.06 5.85
CA ASP A 324 -9.49 17.94 5.24
C ASP A 324 -8.40 18.47 4.29
N SER A 325 -8.73 19.48 3.46
CA SER A 325 -7.78 20.11 2.56
C SER A 325 -6.60 20.74 3.30
N ALA A 326 -6.87 21.45 4.40
CA ALA A 326 -5.82 22.06 5.22
C ALA A 326 -4.90 21.01 5.85
N ALA A 327 -5.46 19.94 6.40
CA ALA A 327 -4.70 18.83 6.99
C ALA A 327 -3.80 18.15 5.93
N LEU A 328 -4.33 17.87 4.75
CA LEU A 328 -3.60 17.26 3.63
C LEU A 328 -2.46 18.14 3.11
N VAL A 329 -2.72 19.44 2.94
CA VAL A 329 -1.68 20.40 2.50
C VAL A 329 -0.60 20.52 3.57
N GLY A 330 -0.97 20.62 4.85
CA GLY A 330 -0.03 20.64 5.97
C GLY A 330 0.83 19.38 6.01
N PHE A 331 0.25 18.20 5.81
CA PHE A 331 0.98 16.94 5.71
C PHE A 331 2.00 16.94 4.55
N SER A 332 1.59 17.44 3.38
CA SER A 332 2.49 17.58 2.24
C SER A 332 3.68 18.51 2.56
N GLN A 333 3.41 19.63 3.25
CA GLN A 333 4.45 20.58 3.67
C GLN A 333 5.41 19.93 4.68
N LEU A 334 4.90 19.16 5.65
CA LEU A 334 5.73 18.43 6.62
C LEU A 334 6.65 17.42 5.93
N ARG A 335 6.12 16.63 4.98
CA ARG A 335 6.96 15.69 4.21
C ARG A 335 8.07 16.39 3.43
N ARG A 336 7.73 17.46 2.70
CA ARG A 336 8.72 18.24 1.94
C ARG A 336 9.77 18.86 2.84
N LYS A 337 9.37 19.46 3.97
CA LYS A 337 10.30 20.10 4.90
C LYS A 337 11.28 19.10 5.48
N ASN A 338 10.81 17.91 5.86
CA ASN A 338 11.56 16.97 6.68
C ASN A 338 12.26 15.85 5.88
N LEU A 339 11.77 15.49 4.67
CA LEU A 339 12.27 14.36 3.89
C LEU A 339 12.75 14.75 2.49
N SER A 340 13.16 16.01 2.26
CA SER A 340 13.68 16.44 0.95
C SER A 340 15.18 16.68 0.93
N ASN A 341 15.79 16.98 2.08
CA ASN A 341 17.22 17.30 2.17
C ASN A 341 17.98 16.09 2.74
N ASN A 342 18.31 15.13 1.88
CA ASN A 342 19.16 13.99 2.27
C ASN A 342 20.55 14.49 2.61
N LEU A 343 20.93 14.41 3.90
CA LEU A 343 22.22 14.87 4.43
C LEU A 343 23.39 13.96 4.01
N PHE A 344 23.11 12.73 3.58
CA PHE A 344 24.09 11.76 3.07
C PHE A 344 24.12 11.66 1.54
N LYS A 345 23.43 12.57 0.84
CA LYS A 345 23.51 12.63 -0.62
C LYS A 345 24.94 12.85 -1.08
N ASN A 346 25.40 12.04 -2.02
CA ASN A 346 26.79 12.01 -2.51
C ASN A 346 27.85 11.69 -1.45
N ALA A 347 27.49 10.97 -0.36
CA ALA A 347 28.45 10.40 0.57
C ALA A 347 29.42 9.44 -0.16
N SER A 348 30.63 9.28 0.34
CA SER A 348 31.51 8.22 -0.12
C SER A 348 30.95 6.88 0.34
N THR A 349 30.71 5.95 -0.58
CA THR A 349 30.01 4.70 -0.32
C THR A 349 30.85 3.49 -0.70
N TYR A 350 30.84 2.46 0.14
CA TYR A 350 31.68 1.29 -0.01
C TYR A 350 30.99 0.02 0.44
N HIS A 351 31.33 -1.11 -0.21
CA HIS A 351 31.09 -2.43 0.36
C HIS A 351 32.13 -2.73 1.45
N LEU A 352 31.64 -3.27 2.56
CA LEU A 352 32.47 -3.76 3.65
C LEU A 352 32.83 -5.23 3.39
N PHE A 353 34.07 -5.50 2.96
CA PHE A 353 34.54 -6.83 2.62
C PHE A 353 35.95 -7.07 3.10
N HIS A 354 36.16 -7.84 4.18
CA HIS A 354 37.51 -8.25 4.70
C HIS A 354 38.54 -7.12 4.75
N GLY A 355 38.13 -5.90 5.12
CA GLY A 355 39.04 -4.73 5.13
C GLY A 355 39.31 -4.15 3.74
N ILE A 356 38.71 -4.68 2.67
CA ILE A 356 38.78 -4.12 1.32
C ILE A 356 37.56 -3.26 1.08
N LEU A 357 37.75 -1.99 0.78
CA LEU A 357 36.69 -1.05 0.44
C LEU A 357 36.52 -1.02 -1.09
N LYS A 358 35.41 -1.58 -1.58
CA LYS A 358 34.96 -1.45 -2.97
C LYS A 358 33.87 -0.38 -3.06
N LYS A 359 34.00 0.59 -3.96
CA LYS A 359 33.01 1.65 -4.13
C LYS A 359 31.61 1.07 -4.44
N ALA A 360 30.58 1.70 -3.85
CA ALA A 360 29.16 1.34 -3.97
C ALA A 360 28.30 2.60 -4.25
N PRO A 361 28.50 3.28 -5.40
CA PRO A 361 27.94 4.63 -5.64
C PRO A 361 26.42 4.69 -5.69
N ALA A 362 25.73 3.60 -6.02
CA ALA A 362 24.29 3.55 -6.10
C ALA A 362 23.58 3.79 -4.77
N LEU A 363 24.29 3.67 -3.63
CA LEU A 363 23.67 3.82 -2.31
C LEU A 363 23.35 5.27 -1.91
N SER A 364 23.87 6.27 -2.63
CA SER A 364 23.67 7.70 -2.31
C SER A 364 23.62 8.61 -3.54
N ASP A 365 23.33 8.06 -4.73
CA ASP A 365 23.31 8.80 -6.00
C ASP A 365 21.96 9.52 -6.23
N GLY A 366 20.94 9.22 -5.43
CA GLY A 366 19.60 9.76 -5.56
C GLY A 366 18.79 9.11 -6.68
N ASN A 367 19.21 7.94 -7.18
CA ASN A 367 18.57 7.22 -8.26
C ASN A 367 18.06 5.84 -7.80
N TYR A 368 16.81 5.75 -7.45
CA TYR A 368 16.16 4.50 -6.99
C TYR A 368 16.09 3.38 -8.03
N LYS A 369 16.70 3.56 -9.21
CA LYS A 369 16.80 2.52 -10.26
C LYS A 369 18.16 1.86 -10.33
N THR A 370 19.15 2.40 -9.63
CA THR A 370 20.49 1.79 -9.45
C THR A 370 20.47 0.97 -8.18
N THR A 371 21.22 -0.13 -8.14
CA THR A 371 21.19 -1.10 -7.04
C THR A 371 22.59 -1.58 -6.70
N GLU A 372 22.91 -1.63 -5.44
CA GLU A 372 24.07 -2.36 -4.91
C GLU A 372 23.60 -3.68 -4.28
N MET A 373 24.17 -4.78 -4.75
CA MET A 373 23.83 -6.12 -4.24
C MET A 373 24.71 -6.46 -3.03
N ILE A 374 24.05 -6.74 -1.90
CA ILE A 374 24.69 -7.24 -0.70
C ILE A 374 24.53 -8.76 -0.69
N SER A 375 25.54 -9.47 -1.22
CA SER A 375 25.50 -10.93 -1.32
C SER A 375 25.98 -11.59 -0.04
N GLU A 376 25.41 -12.75 0.29
CA GLU A 376 26.00 -13.63 1.31
C GLU A 376 27.40 -14.07 0.87
N ILE A 377 28.36 -13.83 1.74
CA ILE A 377 29.68 -14.46 1.64
C ILE A 377 29.70 -15.51 2.75
N ILE A 378 30.06 -16.72 2.38
CA ILE A 378 30.10 -17.90 3.26
C ILE A 378 30.67 -17.50 4.63
N GLN A 379 29.79 -17.48 5.67
CA GLN A 379 30.08 -17.28 7.09
C GLN A 379 30.39 -15.84 7.58
N GLN A 380 30.17 -14.78 6.82
CA GLN A 380 30.36 -13.40 7.32
C GLN A 380 29.23 -12.46 6.85
N SER A 381 28.84 -11.54 7.76
CA SER A 381 27.85 -10.49 7.49
C SER A 381 28.32 -9.60 6.35
N ALA A 382 27.52 -9.50 5.31
CA ALA A 382 27.78 -8.57 4.22
C ALA A 382 27.21 -7.19 4.60
N GLY A 383 27.96 -6.14 4.38
CA GLY A 383 27.58 -4.78 4.74
C GLY A 383 28.03 -3.73 3.75
N VAL A 384 27.53 -2.53 3.96
CA VAL A 384 27.92 -1.32 3.22
C VAL A 384 28.13 -0.16 4.18
N GLU A 385 28.95 0.79 3.77
CA GLU A 385 29.30 1.99 4.51
C GLU A 385 29.02 3.25 3.66
N LEU A 386 28.44 4.27 4.30
CA LEU A 386 28.32 5.62 3.77
C LEU A 386 29.11 6.55 4.69
N ARG A 387 30.05 7.33 4.13
CA ARG A 387 30.93 8.21 4.91
C ARG A 387 30.91 9.65 4.38
N LEU A 388 30.71 10.60 5.31
CA LEU A 388 30.87 12.03 5.09
C LEU A 388 32.24 12.53 5.57
N THR A 389 32.63 13.71 5.13
CA THR A 389 33.89 14.36 5.59
C THR A 389 33.74 15.03 6.96
N ARG A 390 32.52 15.25 7.44
CA ARG A 390 32.18 15.89 8.72
C ARG A 390 30.95 15.25 9.36
N ASN A 391 30.75 15.52 10.65
CA ASN A 391 29.52 15.12 11.32
C ASN A 391 28.31 15.92 10.81
N GLU A 392 27.22 15.23 10.56
CA GLU A 392 25.89 15.80 10.40
C GLU A 392 24.99 15.31 11.53
N LYS A 393 24.09 16.19 12.01
CA LYS A 393 23.09 15.80 13.03
C LYS A 393 21.91 15.16 12.33
N ILE A 394 21.61 13.89 12.66
CA ILE A 394 20.51 13.13 12.06
C ILE A 394 19.65 12.47 13.13
N ASN A 395 18.38 12.23 12.82
CA ASN A 395 17.42 11.49 13.67
C ASN A 395 16.46 10.62 12.85
N CYS A 396 16.70 10.50 11.54
CA CYS A 396 15.89 9.69 10.64
C CYS A 396 16.78 9.07 9.55
N ILE A 397 16.64 7.77 9.33
CA ILE A 397 17.27 7.04 8.22
C ILE A 397 16.18 6.41 7.38
N VAL A 398 16.33 6.45 6.06
CA VAL A 398 15.46 5.77 5.09
C VAL A 398 16.28 4.77 4.31
N LEU A 399 15.85 3.50 4.33
CA LEU A 399 16.42 2.42 3.55
C LEU A 399 15.45 2.03 2.45
N ASN A 400 15.95 1.72 1.25
CA ASN A 400 15.13 1.29 0.12
C ASN A 400 15.72 -0.02 -0.46
N GLU A 401 14.94 -1.10 -0.39
CA GLU A 401 15.30 -2.41 -0.96
C GLU A 401 14.82 -2.49 -2.41
N ASP A 402 15.66 -3.04 -3.29
CA ASP A 402 15.28 -3.37 -4.66
C ASP A 402 14.39 -4.62 -4.65
N LEU A 403 13.13 -4.44 -5.01
CA LEU A 403 12.14 -5.52 -5.04
C LEU A 403 12.06 -6.26 -6.39
N LEU A 404 12.84 -5.87 -7.40
CA LEU A 404 12.74 -6.45 -8.76
C LEU A 404 12.89 -7.98 -8.76
N ASN A 405 13.70 -8.51 -7.86
CA ASN A 405 13.94 -9.94 -7.72
C ASN A 405 13.25 -10.60 -6.52
N GLY A 406 12.40 -9.87 -5.82
CA GLY A 406 11.73 -10.27 -4.58
C GLY A 406 12.25 -9.46 -3.39
N GLN A 407 11.70 -9.72 -2.21
CA GLN A 407 12.15 -9.14 -0.95
C GLN A 407 13.02 -10.14 -0.22
N HIS A 408 14.22 -9.75 0.17
CA HIS A 408 15.26 -10.66 0.66
C HIS A 408 15.72 -10.39 2.09
N CYS A 409 15.75 -9.11 2.53
CA CYS A 409 16.20 -8.75 3.86
C CYS A 409 15.21 -9.21 4.94
N SER A 410 15.66 -10.05 5.88
CA SER A 410 14.88 -10.47 7.04
C SER A 410 15.37 -9.87 8.35
N LYS A 411 16.67 -9.47 8.42
CA LYS A 411 17.21 -8.78 9.57
C LYS A 411 18.41 -7.92 9.18
N PHE A 412 18.42 -6.70 9.67
CA PHE A 412 19.51 -5.76 9.44
C PHE A 412 19.95 -5.07 10.72
N LYS A 413 21.18 -4.54 10.69
CA LYS A 413 21.76 -3.71 11.73
C LYS A 413 22.35 -2.45 11.12
N LEU A 414 22.11 -1.31 11.76
CA LEU A 414 22.76 -0.04 11.48
C LEU A 414 23.69 0.34 12.62
N LEU A 415 24.93 0.68 12.31
CA LEU A 415 25.91 1.25 13.23
C LEU A 415 26.20 2.68 12.76
N LEU A 416 26.07 3.65 13.67
CA LEU A 416 26.30 5.06 13.40
C LEU A 416 27.54 5.53 14.16
N PHE A 417 28.53 6.07 13.45
CA PHE A 417 29.74 6.56 14.03
C PHE A 417 29.91 8.06 13.82
N ASN A 418 30.61 8.72 14.76
CA ASN A 418 31.00 10.11 14.62
C ASN A 418 32.41 10.22 13.93
N SER A 419 32.88 11.43 13.67
CA SER A 419 34.16 11.69 12.99
C SER A 419 35.40 11.27 13.78
N LYS A 420 35.25 10.74 15.00
CA LYS A 420 36.31 10.13 15.79
C LYS A 420 36.24 8.60 15.77
N ASP A 421 35.43 8.02 14.89
CA ASP A 421 35.12 6.59 14.81
C ASP A 421 34.53 6.01 16.11
N GLU A 422 33.85 6.86 16.94
CA GLU A 422 33.13 6.42 18.12
C GLU A 422 31.71 5.99 17.71
N LEU A 423 31.29 4.78 18.14
CA LEU A 423 29.90 4.31 17.94
C LEU A 423 28.95 5.15 18.80
N VAL A 424 28.07 5.91 18.13
CA VAL A 424 27.12 6.81 18.80
C VAL A 424 25.70 6.25 18.82
N LYS A 425 25.37 5.29 17.94
CA LYS A 425 24.06 4.65 17.90
C LYS A 425 24.12 3.29 17.23
N GLU A 426 23.33 2.37 17.75
CA GLU A 426 23.08 1.05 17.17
C GLU A 426 21.57 0.86 17.00
N ILE A 427 21.13 0.35 15.84
CA ILE A 427 19.73 0.16 15.48
C ILE A 427 19.58 -1.22 14.84
N TYR A 428 18.59 -1.96 15.27
CA TYR A 428 18.21 -3.26 14.69
C TYR A 428 16.86 -3.16 14.02
N GLY A 429 16.71 -3.88 12.91
CA GLY A 429 15.45 -3.98 12.19
C GLY A 429 15.27 -5.34 11.55
N THR A 430 14.05 -5.59 11.09
CA THR A 430 13.67 -6.83 10.41
C THR A 430 13.69 -6.63 8.89
N THR A 431 12.52 -6.50 8.26
CA THR A 431 12.40 -6.28 6.81
C THR A 431 12.70 -4.84 6.43
N ILE A 432 13.28 -4.63 5.24
CA ILE A 432 13.40 -3.30 4.63
C ILE A 432 12.19 -3.04 3.74
N GLY A 433 11.99 -3.85 2.70
CA GLY A 433 10.93 -3.66 1.73
C GLY A 433 11.15 -2.43 0.84
N ARG A 434 10.09 -1.96 0.15
CA ARG A 434 10.20 -0.84 -0.78
C ARG A 434 10.77 0.43 -0.13
N LYS A 435 10.40 0.68 1.14
CA LYS A 435 10.88 1.81 1.93
C LYS A 435 10.81 1.50 3.42
N ARG A 436 11.88 1.77 4.14
CA ARG A 436 11.94 1.65 5.59
C ARG A 436 12.38 2.99 6.19
N ILE A 437 11.49 3.64 6.92
CA ILE A 437 11.77 4.89 7.66
C ILE A 437 12.00 4.53 9.12
N ILE A 438 13.12 4.97 9.67
CA ILE A 438 13.55 4.68 11.05
C ILE A 438 13.85 6.00 11.72
N THR A 439 13.21 6.27 12.85
CA THR A 439 13.44 7.49 13.64
C THR A 439 14.07 7.17 14.98
N PHE A 440 14.91 8.07 15.50
CA PHE A 440 15.65 7.92 16.75
C PHE A 440 16.07 9.29 17.31
N PRO A 441 16.40 9.41 18.61
CA PRO A 441 16.95 10.65 19.15
C PRO A 441 18.17 11.14 18.38
N ALA A 442 18.22 12.44 18.11
CA ALA A 442 19.23 13.02 17.22
C ALA A 442 20.67 12.79 17.71
N VAL A 443 21.53 12.34 16.82
CA VAL A 443 22.98 12.09 17.06
C VAL A 443 23.83 12.73 15.96
N ALA A 444 25.09 13.05 16.29
CA ALA A 444 26.07 13.58 15.33
C ALA A 444 26.81 12.41 14.68
N VAL A 445 26.69 12.27 13.37
CA VAL A 445 27.14 11.10 12.59
C VAL A 445 27.89 11.55 11.35
N ASN A 446 29.02 10.91 11.06
CA ASN A 446 29.69 11.01 9.76
C ASN A 446 29.71 9.68 8.99
N THR A 447 29.47 8.56 9.66
CA THR A 447 29.52 7.23 9.05
C THR A 447 28.26 6.43 9.42
N ILE A 448 27.60 5.86 8.42
CA ILE A 448 26.51 4.91 8.55
C ILE A 448 26.96 3.58 7.98
N GLU A 449 26.98 2.53 8.80
CA GLU A 449 27.17 1.16 8.33
C GLU A 449 25.85 0.40 8.37
N LEU A 450 25.48 -0.23 7.26
CA LEU A 450 24.37 -1.16 7.17
C LEU A 450 24.91 -2.57 6.98
N THR A 451 24.57 -3.46 7.89
CA THR A 451 24.84 -4.90 7.79
C THR A 451 23.53 -5.66 7.62
N ILE A 452 23.46 -6.56 6.65
CA ILE A 452 22.37 -7.51 6.52
C ILE A 452 22.77 -8.75 7.34
N GLU A 453 22.07 -8.96 8.46
CA GLU A 453 22.37 -10.07 9.39
C GLU A 453 21.71 -11.38 8.95
N GLU A 454 20.49 -11.28 8.38
CA GLU A 454 19.75 -12.44 7.85
C GLU A 454 19.06 -12.04 6.53
N GLN A 455 19.15 -12.90 5.51
CA GLN A 455 18.52 -12.68 4.22
C GLN A 455 18.18 -14.02 3.56
N HIS A 456 17.22 -13.99 2.63
CA HIS A 456 16.78 -15.12 1.83
C HIS A 456 17.16 -14.88 0.35
N GLY A 457 18.42 -15.14 0.01
CA GLY A 457 19.04 -14.72 -1.24
C GLY A 457 19.85 -13.42 -1.06
N SER A 458 20.13 -12.70 -2.14
CA SER A 458 20.93 -11.47 -2.08
C SER A 458 20.05 -10.23 -1.99
N THR A 459 20.21 -9.43 -0.96
CA THR A 459 19.51 -8.16 -0.77
C THR A 459 20.10 -7.09 -1.68
N GLY A 460 19.28 -6.47 -2.51
CA GLY A 460 19.62 -5.27 -3.27
C GLY A 460 19.21 -4.02 -2.48
N ILE A 461 20.08 -3.04 -2.38
CA ILE A 461 19.78 -1.72 -1.80
C ILE A 461 19.89 -0.66 -2.89
N THR A 462 18.83 0.12 -3.08
CA THR A 462 18.80 1.17 -4.10
C THR A 462 19.25 2.52 -3.55
N GLU A 463 18.95 2.81 -2.27
CA GLU A 463 19.29 4.09 -1.67
C GLU A 463 19.33 3.98 -0.13
N ILE A 464 20.25 4.72 0.50
CA ILE A 464 20.30 4.95 1.94
C ILE A 464 20.33 6.45 2.16
N GLU A 465 19.33 6.97 2.84
CA GLU A 465 19.14 8.40 3.05
C GLU A 465 19.13 8.72 4.54
N ALA A 466 19.60 9.90 4.93
CA ALA A 466 19.55 10.36 6.31
C ALA A 466 19.07 11.81 6.40
N TYR A 467 18.26 12.09 7.44
CA TYR A 467 17.59 13.35 7.63
C TYR A 467 17.65 13.83 9.07
N LEU A 468 17.51 15.13 9.27
CA LEU A 468 17.17 15.74 10.54
C LEU A 468 15.71 16.22 10.44
N ILE A 469 14.79 15.43 10.98
CA ILE A 469 13.37 15.77 11.02
C ILE A 469 13.01 16.46 12.33
N ASP A 470 11.89 17.16 12.38
CA ASP A 470 11.34 17.74 13.61
C ASP A 470 11.07 16.61 14.63
N GLU A 471 11.56 16.75 15.85
CA GLU A 471 11.49 15.71 16.91
C GLU A 471 10.05 15.28 17.23
N LYS A 472 9.08 16.19 17.10
CA LYS A 472 7.64 15.88 17.29
C LYS A 472 7.06 14.92 16.25
N LEU A 473 7.76 14.73 15.10
CA LEU A 473 7.36 13.85 14.00
C LEU A 473 8.01 12.46 14.06
N MET A 474 8.87 12.21 15.05
CA MET A 474 9.44 10.87 15.25
C MET A 474 8.34 9.87 15.63
N GLU A 475 8.51 8.63 15.19
CA GLU A 475 7.60 7.53 15.54
C GLU A 475 7.48 7.40 17.06
N LYS A 476 6.25 7.40 17.58
CA LYS A 476 5.95 7.28 19.00
C LYS A 476 5.67 5.84 19.40
#